data_4b207f4bdca8c59d22e62bf6b5617e98
#
_entry.id   4b207f4bdca8c59d22e62bf6b5617e98
#
_cell.length_a   1.000
_cell.length_b   1.000
_cell.length_c   1.000
_cell.angle_alpha   90.00
_cell.angle_beta   90.00
_cell.angle_gamma   90.00
#
_symmetry.space_group_name_H-M   'P 1'
#
loop_
_entity.id
_entity.type
_entity.pdbx_description
1 polymer ?
#
loop_
_entity_poly.entity_id
_entity_poly.type
_entity_poly.pdbx_seq_one_letter_code
_entity_poly.pdbx_strand_id
1 'polypeptide(L)'
;MRTGVSYMSHHNPKHIETDIREMERLRLDDVLVSAQENDFVHFTGKITFTPEIARAYGIRPIAIFWGALNLFGGGRSSQFLLEHPEAFQVGKDGSHRPAGCYVNPVSIAQIERMVDTIAELGFAGYFVDEPTPLRDCFCPSCRERFADWYGGDLLKAAEEEQRAFRERCVADYVTTISDYCKANHPNLETMYCIMPVDQSMWQMAGEIATLDNLGTDLYWINNNRDVEEMRPVIRDMDALCRQYGKVHHEWLQCWSVQRGCEARILDQGRVLVEECPDALYIWAWEGQVGTTESCENPPVAWAQACEVLAMAKDT
;
A
#
# COMPACT_ATOMS: atom_id res chain seq x y z
N MET A 1 19.34 -7.35 1.50
CA MET A 1 17.95 -6.99 1.14
C MET A 1 17.05 -7.07 2.37
N ARG A 2 16.25 -6.02 2.68
CA ARG A 2 15.25 -6.03 3.75
C ARG A 2 14.06 -6.90 3.32
N THR A 3 13.49 -7.72 4.22
CA THR A 3 12.36 -8.58 3.88
C THR A 3 11.20 -8.38 4.84
N GLY A 4 9.98 -8.56 4.37
CA GLY A 4 8.78 -8.45 5.19
C GLY A 4 7.57 -9.13 4.60
N VAL A 5 6.46 -9.10 5.32
CA VAL A 5 5.21 -9.73 4.91
C VAL A 5 4.00 -8.90 5.31
N SER A 6 2.98 -8.84 4.45
CA SER A 6 1.70 -8.25 4.83
C SER A 6 0.94 -9.17 5.78
N TYR A 7 0.34 -8.57 6.81
CA TYR A 7 -0.31 -9.28 7.90
C TYR A 7 -1.73 -8.79 8.13
N MET A 8 -2.70 -9.68 7.94
CA MET A 8 -4.13 -9.38 8.05
C MET A 8 -4.86 -10.21 9.10
N SER A 9 -4.15 -11.19 9.73
CA SER A 9 -4.79 -12.38 10.28
C SER A 9 -5.51 -12.18 11.61
N HIS A 10 -4.85 -11.73 12.70
CA HIS A 10 -5.41 -11.90 14.03
C HIS A 10 -5.58 -10.61 14.85
N HIS A 11 -6.55 -10.64 15.79
CA HIS A 11 -6.79 -9.60 16.81
C HIS A 11 -6.41 -10.07 18.22
N ASN A 12 -6.23 -11.40 18.40
CA ASN A 12 -5.88 -11.98 19.70
C ASN A 12 -4.35 -11.95 19.89
N PRO A 13 -3.83 -11.33 20.98
CA PRO A 13 -2.39 -11.18 21.19
C PRO A 13 -1.62 -12.50 21.23
N LYS A 14 -2.22 -13.61 21.71
CA LYS A 14 -1.56 -14.91 21.72
C LYS A 14 -1.34 -15.47 20.31
N HIS A 15 -2.29 -15.26 19.41
CA HIS A 15 -2.15 -15.69 18.03
C HIS A 15 -1.16 -14.80 17.29
N ILE A 16 -1.24 -13.48 17.50
CA ILE A 16 -0.27 -12.52 16.95
C ILE A 16 1.15 -12.91 17.41
N GLU A 17 1.36 -13.21 18.69
CA GLU A 17 2.68 -13.61 19.19
C GLU A 17 3.19 -14.92 18.55
N THR A 18 2.26 -15.86 18.27
CA THR A 18 2.62 -17.12 17.58
C THR A 18 3.12 -16.84 16.17
N ASP A 19 2.41 -16.00 15.42
CA ASP A 19 2.78 -15.63 14.06
C ASP A 19 4.08 -14.81 14.03
N ILE A 20 4.22 -13.83 14.90
CA ILE A 20 5.43 -12.98 14.98
C ILE A 20 6.66 -13.81 15.35
N ARG A 21 6.52 -14.82 16.20
CA ARG A 21 7.61 -15.75 16.53
C ARG A 21 8.03 -16.58 15.32
N GLU A 22 7.09 -16.96 14.45
CA GLU A 22 7.41 -17.65 13.20
C GLU A 22 8.07 -16.70 12.19
N MET A 23 7.61 -15.44 12.11
CA MET A 23 8.24 -14.38 11.31
C MET A 23 9.69 -14.12 11.76
N GLU A 24 9.97 -14.14 13.06
CA GLU A 24 11.34 -14.05 13.61
C GLU A 24 12.20 -15.24 13.17
N ARG A 25 11.67 -16.47 13.22
CA ARG A 25 12.39 -17.66 12.72
C ARG A 25 12.73 -17.58 11.23
N LEU A 26 11.83 -16.96 10.44
CA LEU A 26 12.06 -16.66 9.02
C LEU A 26 12.98 -15.45 8.83
N ARG A 27 13.42 -14.81 9.92
CA ARG A 27 14.30 -13.62 9.94
C ARG A 27 13.72 -12.46 9.15
N LEU A 28 12.40 -12.22 9.25
CA LEU A 28 11.77 -11.05 8.64
C LEU A 28 12.18 -9.77 9.37
N ASP A 29 12.40 -8.71 8.60
CA ASP A 29 12.77 -7.40 9.13
C ASP A 29 11.52 -6.57 9.43
N ASP A 30 10.46 -6.71 8.61
CA ASP A 30 9.25 -5.92 8.66
C ASP A 30 7.99 -6.81 8.74
N VAL A 31 6.98 -6.36 9.47
CA VAL A 31 5.60 -6.85 9.37
C VAL A 31 4.70 -5.68 8.96
N LEU A 32 4.04 -5.82 7.81
CA LEU A 32 3.20 -4.77 7.23
C LEU A 32 1.74 -5.08 7.60
N VAL A 33 1.24 -4.41 8.62
CA VAL A 33 -0.06 -4.68 9.23
C VAL A 33 -1.17 -3.97 8.48
N SER A 34 -2.13 -4.71 7.94
CA SER A 34 -3.34 -4.14 7.34
C SER A 34 -4.17 -3.43 8.40
N ALA A 35 -4.20 -2.10 8.36
CA ALA A 35 -4.96 -1.24 9.26
C ALA A 35 -6.19 -0.69 8.52
N GLN A 36 -7.33 -1.38 8.68
CA GLN A 36 -8.62 -0.99 8.10
C GLN A 36 -9.35 -0.01 9.03
N GLU A 37 -10.33 0.75 8.54
CA GLU A 37 -11.11 1.68 9.38
C GLU A 37 -11.66 1.05 10.65
N ASN A 38 -12.19 -0.19 10.56
CA ASN A 38 -12.73 -0.90 11.71
C ASN A 38 -11.69 -1.26 12.77
N ASP A 39 -10.41 -1.37 12.40
CA ASP A 39 -9.33 -1.64 13.33
C ASP A 39 -9.06 -0.44 14.25
N PHE A 40 -9.45 0.77 13.84
CA PHE A 40 -9.32 1.99 14.65
C PHE A 40 -10.49 2.21 15.61
N VAL A 41 -11.64 1.54 15.40
CA VAL A 41 -12.88 1.80 16.15
C VAL A 41 -13.35 0.58 16.95
N HIS A 42 -13.45 -0.58 16.30
CA HIS A 42 -14.13 -1.75 16.86
C HIS A 42 -13.21 -2.95 17.12
N PHE A 43 -12.27 -3.21 16.21
CA PHE A 43 -11.42 -4.41 16.25
C PHE A 43 -9.95 -4.02 16.49
N THR A 44 -9.71 -3.17 17.48
CA THR A 44 -8.42 -2.53 17.71
C THR A 44 -7.27 -3.48 18.03
N GLY A 45 -7.55 -4.72 18.45
CA GLY A 45 -6.54 -5.67 18.91
C GLY A 45 -5.35 -5.86 17.96
N LYS A 46 -5.60 -5.94 16.65
CA LYS A 46 -4.54 -6.11 15.66
C LYS A 46 -3.56 -4.93 15.67
N ILE A 47 -4.06 -3.71 15.53
CA ILE A 47 -3.20 -2.52 15.49
C ILE A 47 -2.62 -2.16 16.86
N THR A 48 -3.26 -2.56 17.96
CA THR A 48 -2.77 -2.29 19.33
C THR A 48 -1.66 -3.26 19.74
N PHE A 49 -1.85 -4.57 19.54
CA PHE A 49 -0.92 -5.57 20.04
C PHE A 49 0.22 -5.89 19.09
N THR A 50 -0.01 -5.85 17.76
CA THR A 50 1.02 -6.24 16.80
C THR A 50 2.28 -5.37 16.90
N PRO A 51 2.22 -4.03 17.01
CA PRO A 51 3.44 -3.21 17.10
C PRO A 51 4.30 -3.51 18.32
N GLU A 52 3.67 -3.70 19.49
CA GLU A 52 4.38 -4.03 20.71
C GLU A 52 5.06 -5.40 20.61
N ILE A 53 4.29 -6.42 20.19
CA ILE A 53 4.79 -7.79 20.06
C ILE A 53 5.90 -7.85 19.00
N ALA A 54 5.71 -7.26 17.81
CA ALA A 54 6.70 -7.28 16.75
C ALA A 54 8.04 -6.68 17.19
N ARG A 55 8.01 -5.52 17.86
CA ARG A 55 9.21 -4.89 18.40
C ARG A 55 9.93 -5.75 19.45
N ALA A 56 9.18 -6.50 20.27
CA ALA A 56 9.77 -7.40 21.27
C ALA A 56 10.58 -8.54 20.61
N TYR A 57 10.26 -8.90 19.38
CA TYR A 57 10.99 -9.88 18.55
C TYR A 57 11.94 -9.24 17.53
N GLY A 58 12.18 -7.93 17.59
CA GLY A 58 13.10 -7.22 16.70
C GLY A 58 12.56 -6.98 15.28
N ILE A 59 11.26 -7.17 15.07
CA ILE A 59 10.58 -6.95 13.78
C ILE A 59 9.94 -5.55 13.77
N ARG A 60 10.11 -4.79 12.69
CA ARG A 60 9.54 -3.44 12.53
C ARG A 60 8.08 -3.53 12.09
N PRO A 61 7.13 -2.94 12.81
CA PRO A 61 5.74 -2.87 12.40
C PRO A 61 5.51 -1.69 11.47
N ILE A 62 4.92 -1.92 10.30
CA ILE A 62 4.51 -0.90 9.31
C ILE A 62 2.99 -0.96 9.18
N ALA A 63 2.29 0.17 9.17
CA ALA A 63 0.85 0.19 8.98
C ALA A 63 0.49 0.41 7.51
N ILE A 64 -0.30 -0.49 6.93
CA ILE A 64 -0.92 -0.33 5.60
C ILE A 64 -2.36 0.11 5.81
N PHE A 65 -2.75 1.30 5.32
CA PHE A 65 -4.13 1.76 5.38
C PHE A 65 -4.98 1.11 4.26
N TRP A 66 -5.14 -0.20 4.37
CA TRP A 66 -5.80 -1.02 3.36
C TRP A 66 -7.31 -0.76 3.32
N GLY A 67 -7.80 -0.29 2.17
CA GLY A 67 -9.21 0.01 1.93
C GLY A 67 -9.77 1.21 2.71
N ALA A 68 -8.95 1.97 3.46
CA ALA A 68 -9.43 3.13 4.21
C ALA A 68 -10.07 4.18 3.27
N LEU A 69 -11.26 4.68 3.64
CA LEU A 69 -12.07 5.60 2.83
C LEU A 69 -12.29 5.10 1.39
N ASN A 70 -12.05 3.83 1.09
CA ASN A 70 -12.01 3.27 -0.25
C ASN A 70 -11.11 4.08 -1.22
N LEU A 71 -10.00 4.62 -0.69
CA LEU A 71 -8.99 5.40 -1.42
C LEU A 71 -7.81 4.54 -1.87
N PHE A 72 -7.55 3.45 -1.15
CA PHE A 72 -6.39 2.59 -1.31
C PHE A 72 -6.78 1.20 -1.79
N GLY A 73 -5.79 0.38 -2.09
CA GLY A 73 -5.96 -1.04 -2.37
C GLY A 73 -6.86 -1.73 -1.34
N GLY A 74 -7.53 -2.80 -1.75
CA GLY A 74 -8.39 -3.59 -0.87
C GLY A 74 -9.88 -3.24 -0.84
N GLY A 75 -10.32 -2.20 -1.53
CA GLY A 75 -11.71 -1.78 -1.78
C GLY A 75 -12.74 -2.21 -0.72
N ARG A 76 -13.02 -1.37 0.30
CA ARG A 76 -13.97 -1.68 1.38
C ARG A 76 -15.05 -0.60 1.50
N SER A 77 -16.22 -1.00 1.99
CA SER A 77 -17.23 -0.01 2.40
C SER A 77 -16.69 0.79 3.58
N SER A 78 -16.72 2.12 3.45
CA SER A 78 -16.26 3.03 4.49
C SER A 78 -17.45 3.48 5.36
N GLN A 79 -17.37 3.22 6.67
CA GLN A 79 -18.31 3.75 7.64
C GLN A 79 -18.12 5.25 7.80
N PHE A 80 -16.88 5.72 7.80
CA PHE A 80 -16.56 7.13 7.89
C PHE A 80 -17.29 7.95 6.81
N LEU A 81 -17.28 7.48 5.57
CA LEU A 81 -17.97 8.16 4.47
C LEU A 81 -19.49 8.18 4.63
N LEU A 82 -20.09 7.20 5.28
CA LEU A 82 -21.53 7.22 5.59
C LEU A 82 -21.87 8.27 6.65
N GLU A 83 -20.97 8.53 7.58
CA GLU A 83 -21.11 9.57 8.61
C GLU A 83 -20.71 10.95 8.11
N HIS A 84 -19.87 11.03 7.06
CA HIS A 84 -19.34 12.23 6.44
C HIS A 84 -19.62 12.28 4.93
N PRO A 85 -20.89 12.45 4.53
CA PRO A 85 -21.26 12.42 3.11
C PRO A 85 -20.61 13.53 2.27
N GLU A 86 -20.15 14.61 2.88
CA GLU A 86 -19.38 15.67 2.24
C GLU A 86 -18.00 15.23 1.76
N ALA A 87 -17.47 14.11 2.28
CA ALA A 87 -16.18 13.56 1.91
C ALA A 87 -16.22 12.60 0.70
N PHE A 88 -17.43 12.20 0.25
CA PHE A 88 -17.55 11.34 -0.93
C PHE A 88 -17.02 12.01 -2.21
N GLN A 89 -16.50 11.19 -3.10
CA GLN A 89 -16.41 11.57 -4.51
C GLN A 89 -17.81 11.81 -5.08
N VAL A 90 -17.93 12.79 -5.98
CA VAL A 90 -19.20 13.18 -6.60
C VAL A 90 -19.04 13.08 -8.11
N GLY A 91 -19.86 12.26 -8.75
CA GLY A 91 -19.90 12.15 -10.18
C GLY A 91 -20.38 13.42 -10.89
N LYS A 92 -20.17 13.48 -12.21
CA LYS A 92 -20.63 14.60 -13.03
C LYS A 92 -22.15 14.77 -13.00
N ASP A 93 -22.88 13.70 -12.72
CA ASP A 93 -24.32 13.65 -12.52
C ASP A 93 -24.80 14.08 -11.11
N GLY A 94 -23.87 14.43 -10.23
CA GLY A 94 -24.14 14.79 -8.84
C GLY A 94 -24.30 13.60 -7.88
N SER A 95 -24.19 12.35 -8.37
CA SER A 95 -24.30 11.17 -7.52
C SER A 95 -23.01 10.92 -6.73
N HIS A 96 -23.15 10.41 -5.50
CA HIS A 96 -21.98 9.97 -4.72
C HIS A 96 -21.37 8.69 -5.32
N ARG A 97 -20.04 8.64 -5.33
CA ARG A 97 -19.27 7.45 -5.63
C ARG A 97 -18.80 6.82 -4.31
N PRO A 98 -18.67 5.48 -4.22
CA PRO A 98 -18.36 4.79 -2.95
C PRO A 98 -16.87 4.92 -2.57
N ALA A 99 -16.31 6.11 -2.66
CA ALA A 99 -14.93 6.41 -2.29
C ALA A 99 -14.78 7.83 -1.76
N GLY A 100 -13.82 8.06 -0.89
CA GLY A 100 -13.43 9.38 -0.41
C GLY A 100 -12.74 10.20 -1.50
N CYS A 101 -12.74 11.50 -1.34
CA CYS A 101 -12.06 12.41 -2.26
C CYS A 101 -10.67 12.78 -1.71
N TYR A 102 -9.62 12.56 -2.48
CA TYR A 102 -8.22 12.90 -2.13
C TYR A 102 -8.01 14.39 -1.84
N VAL A 103 -8.81 15.26 -2.44
CA VAL A 103 -8.71 16.72 -2.31
C VAL A 103 -9.56 17.26 -1.17
N ASN A 104 -10.51 16.46 -0.66
CA ASN A 104 -11.44 16.91 0.36
C ASN A 104 -10.76 17.00 1.73
N PRO A 105 -10.80 18.16 2.42
CA PRO A 105 -10.12 18.33 3.70
C PRO A 105 -10.63 17.38 4.81
N VAL A 106 -11.89 16.94 4.74
CA VAL A 106 -12.46 15.98 5.69
C VAL A 106 -11.83 14.61 5.52
N SER A 107 -11.59 14.17 4.26
CA SER A 107 -10.86 12.92 3.98
C SER A 107 -9.40 13.00 4.45
N ILE A 108 -8.70 14.11 4.16
CA ILE A 108 -7.32 14.34 4.59
C ILE A 108 -7.22 14.27 6.10
N ALA A 109 -8.05 15.04 6.82
CA ALA A 109 -8.04 15.07 8.28
C ALA A 109 -8.34 13.70 8.91
N GLN A 110 -9.12 12.84 8.26
CA GLN A 110 -9.32 11.47 8.75
C GLN A 110 -8.06 10.63 8.65
N ILE A 111 -7.36 10.70 7.52
CA ILE A 111 -6.11 9.96 7.35
C ILE A 111 -5.03 10.50 8.30
N GLU A 112 -4.93 11.80 8.52
CA GLU A 112 -4.02 12.40 9.50
C GLU A 112 -4.29 11.84 10.92
N ARG A 113 -5.55 11.75 11.36
CA ARG A 113 -5.90 11.12 12.65
C ARG A 113 -5.50 9.64 12.72
N MET A 114 -5.64 8.90 11.60
CA MET A 114 -5.20 7.50 11.55
C MET A 114 -3.67 7.42 11.65
N VAL A 115 -2.95 8.33 11.02
CA VAL A 115 -1.48 8.45 11.12
C VAL A 115 -1.05 8.73 12.57
N ASP A 116 -1.68 9.69 13.24
CA ASP A 116 -1.40 9.99 14.66
C ASP A 116 -1.57 8.74 15.52
N THR A 117 -2.68 8.01 15.31
CA THR A 117 -2.98 6.79 16.06
C THR A 117 -1.91 5.72 15.88
N ILE A 118 -1.46 5.45 14.65
CA ILE A 118 -0.42 4.43 14.43
C ILE A 118 0.93 4.87 14.99
N ALA A 119 1.26 6.15 14.93
CA ALA A 119 2.47 6.69 15.53
C ALA A 119 2.47 6.53 17.06
N GLU A 120 1.35 6.83 17.73
CA GLU A 120 1.16 6.64 19.18
C GLU A 120 1.25 5.16 19.57
N LEU A 121 0.72 4.25 18.74
CA LEU A 121 0.82 2.80 18.95
C LEU A 121 2.23 2.25 18.67
N GLY A 122 3.13 3.07 18.14
CA GLY A 122 4.53 2.76 17.93
C GLY A 122 4.81 1.95 16.65
N PHE A 123 4.04 2.15 15.61
CA PHE A 123 4.44 1.72 14.27
C PHE A 123 5.70 2.46 13.83
N ALA A 124 6.51 1.82 12.99
CA ALA A 124 7.74 2.37 12.45
C ALA A 124 7.54 3.04 11.08
N GLY A 125 6.40 2.80 10.43
CA GLY A 125 6.11 3.35 9.11
C GLY A 125 4.63 3.38 8.77
N TYR A 126 4.30 4.24 7.82
CA TYR A 126 3.02 4.37 7.15
C TYR A 126 3.15 4.02 5.68
N PHE A 127 2.34 3.09 5.23
CA PHE A 127 2.36 2.58 3.85
C PHE A 127 1.09 3.01 3.11
N VAL A 128 1.27 3.74 2.01
CA VAL A 128 0.21 4.12 1.07
C VAL A 128 0.09 3.02 0.02
N ASP A 129 -1.03 2.32 0.05
CA ASP A 129 -1.27 1.15 -0.78
C ASP A 129 -2.10 1.52 -2.02
N GLU A 130 -1.50 1.50 -3.19
CA GLU A 130 -2.12 1.67 -4.50
C GLU A 130 -3.22 2.76 -4.58
N PRO A 131 -2.96 4.02 -4.20
CA PRO A 131 -3.95 5.07 -4.34
C PRO A 131 -4.29 5.27 -5.82
N THR A 132 -5.54 4.99 -6.16
CA THR A 132 -6.00 5.04 -7.56
C THR A 132 -6.48 6.44 -7.91
N PRO A 133 -6.13 7.00 -9.08
CA PRO A 133 -6.65 8.27 -9.54
C PRO A 133 -8.17 8.34 -9.48
N LEU A 134 -8.71 9.47 -9.04
CA LEU A 134 -10.15 9.73 -8.98
C LEU A 134 -10.78 9.50 -10.36
N ARG A 135 -11.59 8.48 -10.51
CA ARG A 135 -12.20 8.14 -11.81
C ARG A 135 -13.15 9.23 -12.31
N ASP A 136 -13.89 9.87 -11.39
CA ASP A 136 -15.02 10.72 -11.77
C ASP A 136 -15.43 11.66 -10.61
N CYS A 137 -14.48 12.38 -10.01
CA CYS A 137 -14.82 13.31 -8.92
C CYS A 137 -14.94 14.76 -9.41
N PHE A 138 -16.12 15.33 -9.22
CA PHE A 138 -16.47 16.71 -9.50
C PHE A 138 -17.02 17.42 -8.25
N CYS A 139 -16.65 16.97 -7.05
CA CYS A 139 -17.07 17.60 -5.80
C CYS A 139 -16.58 19.06 -5.72
N PRO A 140 -17.13 19.89 -4.83
CA PRO A 140 -16.72 21.28 -4.69
C PRO A 140 -15.21 21.45 -4.52
N SER A 141 -14.55 20.64 -3.68
CA SER A 141 -13.12 20.71 -3.44
C SER A 141 -12.28 20.42 -4.71
N CYS A 142 -12.69 19.43 -5.51
CA CYS A 142 -12.02 19.14 -6.80
C CYS A 142 -12.21 20.29 -7.79
N ARG A 143 -13.38 20.89 -7.86
CA ARG A 143 -13.64 22.00 -8.79
C ARG A 143 -12.86 23.26 -8.40
N GLU A 144 -12.80 23.57 -7.12
CA GLU A 144 -11.99 24.66 -6.58
C GLU A 144 -10.50 24.43 -6.87
N ARG A 145 -9.97 23.25 -6.52
CA ARG A 145 -8.56 22.89 -6.77
C ARG A 145 -8.20 22.91 -8.26
N PHE A 146 -9.09 22.46 -9.13
CA PHE A 146 -8.90 22.55 -10.57
C PHE A 146 -8.83 23.99 -11.05
N ALA A 147 -9.74 24.86 -10.57
CA ALA A 147 -9.73 26.27 -10.91
C ALA A 147 -8.43 26.96 -10.47
N ASP A 148 -7.93 26.63 -9.27
CA ASP A 148 -6.68 27.16 -8.74
C ASP A 148 -5.45 26.71 -9.57
N TRP A 149 -5.43 25.46 -10.02
CA TRP A 149 -4.27 24.90 -10.71
C TRP A 149 -4.26 25.16 -12.22
N TYR A 150 -5.44 25.21 -12.85
CA TYR A 150 -5.61 25.27 -14.31
C TYR A 150 -6.39 26.50 -14.79
N GLY A 151 -7.01 27.26 -13.88
CA GLY A 151 -7.71 28.51 -14.21
C GLY A 151 -9.06 28.32 -14.92
N GLY A 152 -9.65 27.11 -14.87
CA GLY A 152 -10.86 26.76 -15.61
C GLY A 152 -11.96 26.11 -14.78
N ASP A 153 -12.98 25.59 -15.46
CA ASP A 153 -14.06 24.80 -14.87
C ASP A 153 -13.88 23.31 -15.17
N LEU A 154 -13.63 22.51 -14.15
CA LEU A 154 -13.42 21.06 -14.27
C LEU A 154 -14.54 20.34 -15.05
N LEU A 155 -15.79 20.80 -14.93
CA LEU A 155 -16.93 20.22 -15.66
C LEU A 155 -16.84 20.42 -17.18
N LYS A 156 -16.06 21.40 -17.64
CA LYS A 156 -15.90 21.80 -19.05
C LYS A 156 -14.51 21.43 -19.60
N ALA A 157 -13.60 21.00 -18.75
CA ALA A 157 -12.24 20.64 -19.13
C ALA A 157 -12.23 19.45 -20.09
N ALA A 158 -11.23 19.39 -20.96
CA ALA A 158 -11.00 18.23 -21.84
C ALA A 158 -10.66 16.98 -20.99
N GLU A 159 -10.96 15.79 -21.54
CA GLU A 159 -10.71 14.53 -20.81
C GLU A 159 -9.24 14.35 -20.41
N GLU A 160 -8.33 14.80 -21.25
CA GLU A 160 -6.89 14.75 -20.96
C GLU A 160 -6.50 15.65 -19.78
N GLU A 161 -7.05 16.88 -19.72
CA GLU A 161 -6.86 17.78 -18.58
C GLU A 161 -7.46 17.22 -17.30
N GLN A 162 -8.66 16.61 -17.38
CA GLN A 162 -9.29 15.95 -16.25
C GLN A 162 -8.44 14.77 -15.75
N ARG A 163 -7.84 13.97 -16.65
CA ARG A 163 -6.95 12.87 -16.28
C ARG A 163 -5.69 13.39 -15.59
N ALA A 164 -5.00 14.35 -16.19
CA ALA A 164 -3.80 14.97 -15.61
C ALA A 164 -4.09 15.60 -14.23
N PHE A 165 -5.24 16.25 -14.08
CA PHE A 165 -5.69 16.76 -12.78
C PHE A 165 -5.84 15.65 -11.75
N ARG A 166 -6.47 14.53 -12.10
CA ARG A 166 -6.68 13.41 -11.17
C ARG A 166 -5.38 12.75 -10.73
N GLU A 167 -4.46 12.50 -11.66
CA GLU A 167 -3.12 11.98 -11.36
C GLU A 167 -2.37 12.94 -10.41
N ARG A 168 -2.42 14.23 -10.68
CA ARG A 168 -1.85 15.25 -9.81
C ARG A 168 -2.50 15.30 -8.43
N CYS A 169 -3.83 15.08 -8.32
CA CYS A 169 -4.52 15.00 -7.02
C CYS A 169 -3.99 13.87 -6.15
N VAL A 170 -3.65 12.72 -6.72
CA VAL A 170 -3.07 11.60 -5.97
C VAL A 170 -1.66 11.97 -5.49
N ALA A 171 -0.82 12.54 -6.35
CA ALA A 171 0.51 12.96 -5.97
C ALA A 171 0.49 14.05 -4.87
N ASP A 172 -0.41 15.05 -5.01
CA ASP A 172 -0.64 16.11 -4.00
C ASP A 172 -1.11 15.52 -2.65
N TYR A 173 -2.00 14.53 -2.69
CA TYR A 173 -2.45 13.82 -1.50
C TYR A 173 -1.30 13.06 -0.81
N VAL A 174 -0.53 12.27 -1.56
CA VAL A 174 0.62 11.54 -1.01
C VAL A 174 1.64 12.51 -0.41
N THR A 175 1.90 13.63 -1.10
CA THR A 175 2.78 14.71 -0.60
C THR A 175 2.22 15.28 0.71
N THR A 176 0.93 15.64 0.76
CA THR A 176 0.29 16.24 1.94
C THR A 176 0.41 15.33 3.16
N ILE A 177 0.12 14.03 3.01
CA ILE A 177 0.21 13.10 4.13
C ILE A 177 1.66 12.79 4.51
N SER A 178 2.57 12.67 3.53
CA SER A 178 4.00 12.47 3.81
C SER A 178 4.60 13.67 4.55
N ASP A 179 4.25 14.89 4.13
CA ASP A 179 4.66 16.14 4.81
C ASP A 179 4.12 16.18 6.25
N TYR A 180 2.84 15.83 6.43
CA TYR A 180 2.24 15.71 7.75
C TYR A 180 2.98 14.71 8.64
N CYS A 181 3.29 13.51 8.11
CA CYS A 181 4.06 12.50 8.82
C CYS A 181 5.42 13.04 9.25
N LYS A 182 6.17 13.68 8.36
CA LYS A 182 7.51 14.20 8.68
C LYS A 182 7.47 15.37 9.66
N ALA A 183 6.46 16.22 9.59
CA ALA A 183 6.31 17.37 10.49
C ALA A 183 5.94 16.94 11.93
N ASN A 184 5.07 15.95 12.08
CA ASN A 184 4.52 15.55 13.39
C ASN A 184 5.16 14.27 13.94
N HIS A 185 5.58 13.35 13.06
CA HIS A 185 6.13 12.04 13.40
C HIS A 185 7.41 11.75 12.56
N PRO A 186 8.51 12.52 12.76
CA PRO A 186 9.69 12.49 11.88
C PRO A 186 10.38 11.13 11.77
N ASN A 187 10.17 10.25 12.75
CA ASN A 187 10.73 8.89 12.75
C ASN A 187 9.86 7.87 11.99
N LEU A 188 8.66 8.25 11.54
CA LEU A 188 7.77 7.38 10.78
C LEU A 188 8.27 7.30 9.33
N GLU A 189 8.63 6.10 8.86
CA GLU A 189 8.97 5.87 7.46
C GLU A 189 7.70 6.03 6.60
N THR A 190 7.78 6.85 5.55
CA THR A 190 6.68 7.04 4.60
C THR A 190 6.94 6.21 3.36
N MET A 191 6.00 5.33 3.02
CA MET A 191 6.14 4.34 1.97
C MET A 191 4.97 4.44 0.99
N TYR A 192 5.24 4.22 -0.29
CA TYR A 192 4.22 4.26 -1.33
C TYR A 192 4.41 3.11 -2.33
N CYS A 193 3.37 2.27 -2.49
CA CYS A 193 3.26 1.33 -3.59
C CYS A 193 2.39 1.93 -4.68
N ILE A 194 2.94 2.06 -5.89
CA ILE A 194 2.27 2.59 -7.07
C ILE A 194 2.07 1.48 -8.09
N MET A 195 0.87 1.40 -8.67
CA MET A 195 0.55 0.40 -9.68
C MET A 195 1.54 0.44 -10.86
N PRO A 196 2.02 -0.72 -11.36
CA PRO A 196 2.93 -0.77 -12.50
C PRO A 196 2.35 -0.22 -13.80
N VAL A 197 1.02 -0.11 -13.89
CA VAL A 197 0.31 0.48 -15.05
C VAL A 197 0.26 2.01 -15.00
N ASP A 198 0.52 2.62 -13.84
CA ASP A 198 0.43 4.07 -13.61
C ASP A 198 1.78 4.77 -13.80
N GLN A 199 2.56 4.38 -14.81
CA GLN A 199 3.90 4.92 -15.07
C GLN A 199 3.93 6.45 -15.25
N SER A 200 2.84 7.05 -15.75
CA SER A 200 2.69 8.52 -15.83
C SER A 200 2.80 9.22 -14.47
N MET A 201 2.51 8.50 -13.38
CA MET A 201 2.56 9.02 -12.01
C MET A 201 3.90 8.75 -11.31
N TRP A 202 4.74 7.87 -11.85
CA TRP A 202 6.00 7.46 -11.21
C TRP A 202 6.95 8.64 -10.96
N GLN A 203 7.11 9.50 -11.97
CA GLN A 203 7.94 10.70 -11.86
C GLN A 203 7.45 11.62 -10.73
N MET A 204 6.14 11.87 -10.65
CA MET A 204 5.55 12.69 -9.58
C MET A 204 5.76 12.07 -8.20
N ALA A 205 5.64 10.74 -8.09
CA ALA A 205 5.90 10.02 -6.85
C ALA A 205 7.38 10.12 -6.44
N GLY A 206 8.29 9.98 -7.39
CA GLY A 206 9.73 10.16 -7.18
C GLY A 206 10.08 11.54 -6.63
N GLU A 207 9.45 12.59 -7.11
CA GLU A 207 9.68 13.99 -6.73
C GLU A 207 9.18 14.35 -5.32
N ILE A 208 8.38 13.51 -4.65
CA ILE A 208 7.90 13.79 -3.29
C ILE A 208 9.07 13.70 -2.30
N ALA A 209 9.55 14.86 -1.83
CA ALA A 209 10.74 14.94 -1.00
C ALA A 209 10.62 14.23 0.35
N THR A 210 9.43 14.20 0.92
CA THR A 210 9.11 13.60 2.24
C THR A 210 8.76 12.12 2.18
N LEU A 211 8.73 11.52 0.97
CA LEU A 211 8.56 10.09 0.78
C LEU A 211 9.93 9.39 0.90
N ASP A 212 10.04 8.39 1.78
CA ASP A 212 11.29 7.66 2.01
C ASP A 212 11.44 6.44 1.09
N ASN A 213 10.32 5.78 0.76
CA ASN A 213 10.31 4.46 0.17
C ASN A 213 9.24 4.39 -0.92
N LEU A 214 9.62 3.94 -2.11
CA LEU A 214 8.76 3.84 -3.29
C LEU A 214 8.95 2.48 -3.96
N GLY A 215 7.88 1.89 -4.44
CA GLY A 215 7.94 0.63 -5.15
C GLY A 215 6.66 0.31 -5.90
N THR A 216 6.60 -0.88 -6.46
CA THR A 216 5.45 -1.36 -7.22
C THR A 216 5.16 -2.84 -6.92
N ASP A 217 4.00 -3.32 -7.33
CA ASP A 217 3.56 -4.69 -7.13
C ASP A 217 3.29 -5.38 -8.48
N LEU A 218 4.07 -6.38 -8.76
CA LEU A 218 4.03 -7.11 -10.03
C LEU A 218 3.29 -8.45 -9.86
N TYR A 219 1.98 -8.42 -9.54
CA TYR A 219 1.16 -9.62 -9.32
C TYR A 219 0.77 -10.30 -10.64
N TRP A 220 1.76 -10.88 -11.33
CA TRP A 220 1.59 -11.43 -12.68
C TRP A 220 1.29 -12.93 -12.73
N ILE A 221 1.32 -13.64 -11.59
CA ILE A 221 1.06 -15.08 -11.54
C ILE A 221 -0.36 -15.38 -12.06
N ASN A 222 -1.36 -14.66 -11.53
CA ASN A 222 -2.75 -14.88 -11.90
C ASN A 222 -3.07 -14.45 -13.35
N ASN A 223 -2.29 -13.52 -13.90
CA ASN A 223 -2.47 -13.02 -15.26
C ASN A 223 -1.72 -13.86 -16.31
N ASN A 224 -1.07 -14.95 -15.90
CA ASN A 224 -0.30 -15.85 -16.74
C ASN A 224 0.75 -15.13 -17.62
N ARG A 225 1.28 -13.99 -17.16
CA ARG A 225 2.34 -13.24 -17.84
C ARG A 225 3.69 -13.91 -17.62
N ASP A 226 4.62 -13.69 -18.54
CA ASP A 226 6.01 -14.11 -18.37
C ASP A 226 6.67 -13.30 -17.24
N VAL A 227 7.24 -13.99 -16.25
CA VAL A 227 7.91 -13.33 -15.12
C VAL A 227 9.15 -12.55 -15.57
N GLU A 228 9.78 -12.92 -16.67
CA GLU A 228 10.92 -12.17 -17.23
C GLU A 228 10.54 -10.76 -17.70
N GLU A 229 9.27 -10.52 -18.05
CA GLU A 229 8.76 -9.18 -18.38
C GLU A 229 8.75 -8.23 -17.17
N MET A 230 8.92 -8.73 -15.94
CA MET A 230 9.02 -7.90 -14.74
C MET A 230 10.35 -7.12 -14.70
N ARG A 231 11.44 -7.70 -15.22
CA ARG A 231 12.78 -7.12 -15.10
C ARG A 231 12.88 -5.66 -15.56
N PRO A 232 12.41 -5.28 -16.76
CA PRO A 232 12.47 -3.88 -17.17
C PRO A 232 11.68 -2.96 -16.23
N VAL A 233 10.52 -3.40 -15.73
CA VAL A 233 9.70 -2.60 -14.81
C VAL A 233 10.42 -2.37 -13.48
N ILE A 234 11.02 -3.43 -12.91
CA ILE A 234 11.81 -3.35 -11.67
C ILE A 234 13.01 -2.40 -11.85
N ARG A 235 13.74 -2.53 -12.97
CA ARG A 235 14.91 -1.67 -13.26
C ARG A 235 14.53 -0.22 -13.46
N ASP A 236 13.40 0.06 -14.11
CA ASP A 236 12.92 1.44 -14.28
C ASP A 236 12.52 2.06 -12.94
N MET A 237 11.88 1.29 -12.04
CA MET A 237 11.56 1.73 -10.69
C MET A 237 12.84 1.93 -9.85
N ASP A 238 13.80 1.00 -9.91
CA ASP A 238 15.09 1.14 -9.23
C ASP A 238 15.83 2.41 -9.68
N ALA A 239 15.89 2.65 -11.00
CA ALA A 239 16.52 3.85 -11.54
C ALA A 239 15.85 5.14 -11.03
N LEU A 240 14.51 5.15 -10.96
CA LEU A 240 13.75 6.26 -10.41
C LEU A 240 14.05 6.46 -8.91
N CYS A 241 14.01 5.39 -8.12
CA CYS A 241 14.31 5.44 -6.69
C CYS A 241 15.72 5.96 -6.43
N ARG A 242 16.72 5.48 -7.16
CA ARG A 242 18.11 5.98 -7.09
C ARG A 242 18.23 7.45 -7.46
N GLN A 243 17.52 7.89 -8.51
CA GLN A 243 17.52 9.30 -8.94
C GLN A 243 17.07 10.23 -7.81
N TYR A 244 16.07 9.82 -7.03
CA TYR A 244 15.48 10.64 -5.97
C TYR A 244 15.91 10.25 -4.56
N GLY A 245 16.88 9.32 -4.41
CA GLY A 245 17.42 8.90 -3.11
C GLY A 245 16.40 8.16 -2.23
N LYS A 246 15.50 7.40 -2.84
CA LYS A 246 14.47 6.61 -2.14
C LYS A 246 14.88 5.15 -1.98
N VAL A 247 14.38 4.50 -0.95
CA VAL A 247 14.43 3.05 -0.80
C VAL A 247 13.49 2.44 -1.84
N HIS A 248 13.96 1.45 -2.59
CA HIS A 248 13.18 0.71 -3.57
C HIS A 248 12.60 -0.57 -2.94
N HIS A 249 11.28 -0.76 -3.00
CA HIS A 249 10.65 -2.03 -2.60
C HIS A 249 9.87 -2.67 -3.73
N GLU A 250 9.77 -4.01 -3.67
CA GLU A 250 8.95 -4.82 -4.58
C GLU A 250 8.14 -5.85 -3.81
N TRP A 251 7.07 -6.34 -4.43
CA TRP A 251 6.17 -7.31 -3.83
C TRP A 251 6.17 -8.66 -4.55
N LEU A 252 6.30 -9.73 -3.76
CA LEU A 252 6.08 -11.10 -4.21
C LEU A 252 4.62 -11.50 -4.01
N GLN A 253 3.99 -12.00 -5.05
CA GLN A 253 2.61 -12.50 -4.97
C GLN A 253 2.53 -13.83 -4.24
N CYS A 254 1.81 -13.88 -3.12
CA CYS A 254 1.45 -15.08 -2.38
C CYS A 254 -0.01 -14.97 -1.89
N TRP A 255 -0.93 -14.59 -2.79
CA TRP A 255 -2.36 -14.44 -2.59
C TRP A 255 -3.11 -14.82 -3.84
N SER A 256 -4.31 -15.38 -3.71
CA SER A 256 -5.19 -15.81 -4.81
C SER A 256 -4.50 -16.68 -5.88
N VAL A 257 -3.39 -17.35 -5.53
CA VAL A 257 -2.69 -18.23 -6.46
C VAL A 257 -3.49 -19.49 -6.67
N GLN A 258 -3.78 -19.80 -7.94
CA GLN A 258 -4.57 -20.96 -8.34
C GLN A 258 -3.75 -22.26 -8.12
N ARG A 259 -4.47 -23.34 -7.82
CA ARG A 259 -3.87 -24.68 -7.66
C ARG A 259 -3.13 -25.10 -8.94
N GLY A 260 -1.88 -25.51 -8.76
CA GLY A 260 -0.96 -25.85 -9.86
C GLY A 260 -0.13 -24.70 -10.40
N CYS A 261 -0.37 -23.47 -9.92
CA CYS A 261 0.44 -22.30 -10.26
C CYS A 261 1.44 -21.90 -9.16
N GLU A 262 1.50 -22.64 -8.06
CA GLU A 262 2.31 -22.30 -6.88
C GLU A 262 3.82 -22.20 -7.18
N ALA A 263 4.34 -23.02 -8.10
CA ALA A 263 5.73 -22.96 -8.52
C ALA A 263 6.13 -21.61 -9.13
N ARG A 264 5.17 -20.88 -9.72
CA ARG A 264 5.41 -19.54 -10.29
C ARG A 264 5.76 -18.49 -9.23
N ILE A 265 5.40 -18.73 -7.96
CA ILE A 265 5.86 -17.88 -6.84
C ILE A 265 7.39 -17.89 -6.77
N LEU A 266 7.99 -19.07 -6.89
CA LEU A 266 9.44 -19.21 -6.87
C LEU A 266 10.08 -18.60 -8.12
N ASP A 267 9.45 -18.75 -9.31
CA ASP A 267 9.96 -18.14 -10.54
C ASP A 267 9.93 -16.61 -10.46
N GLN A 268 8.82 -16.04 -9.99
CA GLN A 268 8.71 -14.60 -9.71
C GLN A 268 9.75 -14.16 -8.67
N GLY A 269 9.88 -14.90 -7.59
CA GLY A 269 10.79 -14.59 -6.50
C GLY A 269 12.25 -14.57 -6.95
N ARG A 270 12.67 -15.48 -7.85
CA ARG A 270 14.02 -15.47 -8.43
C ARG A 270 14.31 -14.19 -9.18
N VAL A 271 13.38 -13.74 -10.02
CA VAL A 271 13.51 -12.46 -10.75
C VAL A 271 13.65 -11.30 -9.77
N LEU A 272 12.79 -11.22 -8.74
CA LEU A 272 12.85 -10.18 -7.72
C LEU A 272 14.17 -10.17 -6.95
N VAL A 273 14.67 -11.34 -6.53
CA VAL A 273 15.93 -11.43 -5.80
C VAL A 273 17.13 -11.08 -6.69
N GLU A 274 17.12 -11.50 -7.97
CA GLU A 274 18.19 -11.20 -8.94
C GLU A 274 18.26 -9.71 -9.30
N GLU A 275 17.13 -9.03 -9.43
CA GLU A 275 17.08 -7.57 -9.65
C GLU A 275 17.34 -6.76 -8.38
N CYS A 276 17.29 -7.41 -7.21
CA CYS A 276 17.79 -6.94 -5.92
C CYS A 276 17.29 -5.55 -5.50
N PRO A 277 15.98 -5.35 -5.27
CA PRO A 277 15.49 -4.14 -4.63
C PRO A 277 16.06 -4.01 -3.21
N ASP A 278 15.96 -2.82 -2.61
CA ASP A 278 16.40 -2.60 -1.21
C ASP A 278 15.52 -3.39 -0.22
N ALA A 279 14.24 -3.59 -0.59
CA ALA A 279 13.28 -4.35 0.21
C ALA A 279 12.39 -5.25 -0.65
N LEU A 280 12.14 -6.46 -0.18
CA LEU A 280 11.23 -7.44 -0.77
C LEU A 280 10.13 -7.78 0.24
N TYR A 281 8.89 -7.52 -0.11
CA TYR A 281 7.73 -7.84 0.70
C TYR A 281 6.89 -8.94 0.07
N ILE A 282 6.19 -9.73 0.89
CA ILE A 282 5.30 -10.78 0.43
C ILE A 282 3.85 -10.39 0.75
N TRP A 283 3.01 -10.40 -0.25
CA TRP A 283 1.57 -10.35 -0.08
C TRP A 283 0.98 -11.73 -0.34
N ALA A 284 0.62 -12.58 0.71
CA ALA A 284 0.54 -12.23 2.11
C ALA A 284 0.96 -13.41 2.99
N TRP A 285 0.98 -13.18 4.31
CA TRP A 285 1.26 -14.17 5.35
C TRP A 285 0.47 -15.46 5.13
N GLU A 286 1.19 -16.61 5.14
CA GLU A 286 0.64 -17.96 4.95
C GLU A 286 -0.29 -18.13 3.74
N GLY A 287 -0.03 -17.38 2.63
CA GLY A 287 -0.88 -17.46 1.44
C GLY A 287 -2.28 -16.91 1.66
N GLN A 288 -2.42 -15.98 2.61
CA GLN A 288 -3.66 -15.30 2.99
C GLN A 288 -4.78 -16.25 3.46
N VAL A 289 -4.39 -17.36 4.11
CA VAL A 289 -5.31 -18.38 4.61
C VAL A 289 -6.44 -17.76 5.44
N GLY A 290 -7.66 -18.26 5.23
CA GLY A 290 -8.85 -17.81 5.97
C GLY A 290 -9.50 -16.52 5.46
N THR A 291 -9.03 -15.94 4.35
CA THR A 291 -9.65 -14.81 3.68
C THR A 291 -10.27 -15.20 2.33
N THR A 292 -11.01 -14.29 1.71
CA THR A 292 -11.57 -14.49 0.36
C THR A 292 -10.51 -14.47 -0.74
N GLU A 293 -9.32 -14.03 -0.44
CA GLU A 293 -8.17 -13.91 -1.35
C GLU A 293 -7.09 -14.96 -1.06
N SER A 294 -7.45 -15.98 -0.29
CA SER A 294 -6.55 -17.11 0.00
C SER A 294 -6.08 -17.80 -1.28
N CYS A 295 -4.82 -18.20 -1.31
CA CYS A 295 -4.34 -19.14 -2.31
C CYS A 295 -5.21 -20.42 -2.27
N GLU A 296 -5.40 -21.10 -3.39
CA GLU A 296 -6.18 -22.35 -3.41
C GLU A 296 -5.46 -23.52 -2.70
N ASN A 297 -4.12 -23.41 -2.55
CA ASN A 297 -3.31 -24.31 -1.75
C ASN A 297 -2.32 -23.54 -0.88
N PRO A 298 -2.78 -22.86 0.19
CA PRO A 298 -1.95 -21.94 0.96
C PRO A 298 -0.64 -22.55 1.50
N PRO A 299 -0.62 -23.79 2.05
CA PRO A 299 0.63 -24.37 2.56
C PRO A 299 1.72 -24.53 1.47
N VAL A 300 1.33 -24.91 0.25
CA VAL A 300 2.28 -25.06 -0.86
C VAL A 300 2.74 -23.70 -1.36
N ALA A 301 1.82 -22.74 -1.52
CA ALA A 301 2.14 -21.38 -1.91
C ALA A 301 3.11 -20.72 -0.91
N TRP A 302 2.81 -20.86 0.39
CA TRP A 302 3.65 -20.32 1.44
C TRP A 302 5.05 -20.98 1.50
N ALA A 303 5.14 -22.29 1.28
CA ALA A 303 6.44 -22.96 1.18
C ALA A 303 7.32 -22.38 0.07
N GLN A 304 6.74 -22.09 -1.11
CA GLN A 304 7.49 -21.43 -2.20
C GLN A 304 7.93 -20.00 -1.81
N ALA A 305 7.07 -19.25 -1.14
CA ALA A 305 7.42 -17.91 -0.65
C ALA A 305 8.56 -17.96 0.40
N CYS A 306 8.57 -18.95 1.29
CA CYS A 306 9.66 -19.17 2.25
C CYS A 306 11.00 -19.48 1.56
N GLU A 307 10.99 -20.21 0.44
CA GLU A 307 12.21 -20.44 -0.35
C GLU A 307 12.76 -19.13 -0.93
N VAL A 308 11.87 -18.23 -1.40
CA VAL A 308 12.27 -16.89 -1.87
C VAL A 308 12.87 -16.06 -0.75
N LEU A 309 12.27 -16.09 0.46
CA LEU A 309 12.83 -15.41 1.64
C LEU A 309 14.23 -15.91 1.97
N ALA A 310 14.45 -17.22 1.90
CA ALA A 310 15.77 -17.79 2.12
C ALA A 310 16.79 -17.26 1.09
N MET A 311 16.45 -17.26 -0.20
CA MET A 311 17.30 -16.69 -1.26
C MET A 311 17.61 -15.21 -1.01
N ALA A 312 16.61 -14.41 -0.62
CA ALA A 312 16.77 -12.97 -0.36
C ALA A 312 17.69 -12.67 0.84
N LYS A 313 17.84 -13.60 1.78
CA LYS A 313 18.75 -13.46 2.93
C LYS A 313 20.20 -13.88 2.63
N ASP A 314 20.41 -14.62 1.54
CA ASP A 314 21.75 -15.04 1.12
C ASP A 314 22.42 -14.04 0.16
N THR A 315 21.66 -13.02 -0.32
CA THR A 315 22.15 -11.85 -1.09
C THR A 315 22.52 -10.70 -0.18
#